data_b2dd2f8e45ff2e39581969207ac8e7a1
#
_entry.id   b2dd2f8e45ff2e39581969207ac8e7a1
#
_cell.length_a   1.000
_cell.length_b   1.000
_cell.length_c   1.000
_cell.angle_alpha   90.00
_cell.angle_beta   90.00
_cell.angle_gamma   90.00
#
_symmetry.space_group_name_H-M   'P 1'
#
loop_
_entity.id
_entity.type
_entity.pdbx_description
1 polymer ?
#
loop_
_entity_poly.entity_id
_entity_poly.type
_entity_poly.pdbx_seq_one_letter_code
_entity_poly.pdbx_strand_id
1 'polypeptide(L)'
;MKKLALEELGRISVDQFRESEKIPVCILLDNVRSLHNVGSAFRTADAFRVEKIFLTGITGTPPHREIQKTALGATESVAWQYFESPAVAVQKLKDEGYTIVIIEQTTNSLPLQTFH
;
A
#
# COMPACT_ATOMS: atom_id res chain seq x y z
N MET A 1 -14.76 11.62 -5.31
CA MET A 1 -13.64 12.32 -5.43
C MET A 1 -12.43 11.49 -5.55
N LYS A 2 -12.19 10.64 -4.66
CA LYS A 2 -11.07 9.77 -4.81
C LYS A 2 -11.19 8.88 -6.02
N LYS A 3 -12.40 8.46 -6.34
CA LYS A 3 -12.61 7.64 -7.50
C LYS A 3 -12.21 8.35 -8.78
N LEU A 4 -12.51 9.63 -8.85
CA LEU A 4 -12.14 10.40 -10.02
C LEU A 4 -10.62 10.48 -10.16
N ALA A 5 -9.94 10.71 -9.07
CA ALA A 5 -8.48 10.80 -9.09
C ALA A 5 -7.86 9.47 -9.52
N LEU A 6 -8.43 8.36 -9.06
CA LEU A 6 -7.91 7.06 -9.43
C LEU A 6 -8.07 6.82 -10.93
N GLU A 7 -9.18 7.23 -11.48
CA GLU A 7 -9.39 7.06 -12.91
C GLU A 7 -8.43 7.89 -13.72
N GLU A 8 -8.13 9.08 -13.25
CA GLU A 8 -7.17 9.92 -13.93
C GLU A 8 -5.79 9.31 -13.92
N LEU A 9 -5.42 8.75 -12.78
CA LEU A 9 -4.12 8.12 -12.69
C LEU A 9 -4.00 6.94 -13.64
N GLY A 10 -5.09 6.23 -13.86
CA GLY A 10 -5.08 5.09 -14.75
C GLY A 10 -4.86 5.45 -16.21
N ARG A 11 -4.97 6.73 -16.54
CA ARG A 11 -4.75 7.16 -17.91
C ARG A 11 -3.34 7.66 -18.18
N ILE A 12 -2.52 7.74 -17.16
CA ILE A 12 -1.16 8.21 -17.30
C ILE A 12 -0.33 7.10 -17.93
N SER A 13 0.52 7.45 -18.88
CA SER A 13 1.40 6.47 -19.50
C SER A 13 2.40 5.94 -18.47
N VAL A 14 2.98 4.80 -18.77
CA VAL A 14 3.95 4.19 -17.86
C VAL A 14 5.12 5.14 -17.60
N ASP A 15 5.60 5.80 -18.64
CA ASP A 15 6.72 6.71 -18.47
C ASP A 15 6.35 7.91 -17.62
N GLN A 16 5.18 8.49 -17.89
CA GLN A 16 4.72 9.61 -17.12
C GLN A 16 4.54 9.20 -15.65
N PHE A 17 4.04 8.00 -15.46
CA PHE A 17 3.83 7.49 -14.12
C PHE A 17 5.13 7.44 -13.34
N ARG A 18 6.19 6.93 -13.96
CA ARG A 18 7.47 6.81 -13.28
C ARG A 18 8.09 8.14 -12.96
N GLU A 19 7.86 9.13 -13.80
CA GLU A 19 8.44 10.44 -13.60
C GLU A 19 7.59 11.33 -12.73
N SER A 20 6.36 10.92 -12.43
CA SER A 20 5.48 11.73 -11.62
C SER A 20 5.86 11.63 -10.16
N GLU A 21 5.52 12.68 -9.42
CA GLU A 21 5.71 12.64 -7.99
C GLU A 21 4.73 11.67 -7.36
N LYS A 22 5.16 11.07 -6.28
CA LYS A 22 4.29 10.19 -5.52
C LYS A 22 3.25 11.02 -4.79
N ILE A 23 2.08 10.45 -4.58
CA ILE A 23 1.08 11.12 -3.75
C ILE A 23 1.42 10.91 -2.29
N PRO A 24 1.09 11.86 -1.41
CA PRO A 24 1.48 11.78 0.00
C PRO A 24 0.56 10.85 0.78
N VAL A 25 0.45 9.64 0.33
CA VAL A 25 -0.38 8.62 0.96
C VAL A 25 0.47 7.40 1.19
N CYS A 26 0.34 6.81 2.37
CA CYS A 26 1.00 5.55 2.67
C CYS A 26 -0.07 4.52 2.97
N ILE A 27 0.20 3.28 2.59
CA ILE A 27 -0.66 2.16 2.89
C ILE A 27 -0.01 1.37 4.02
N LEU A 28 -0.78 1.03 5.03
CA LEU A 28 -0.28 0.19 6.11
C LEU A 28 -1.10 -1.09 6.14
N LEU A 29 -0.41 -2.22 6.00
CA LEU A 29 -1.04 -3.53 6.01
C LEU A 29 -0.75 -4.16 7.38
N ASP A 30 -1.80 -4.27 8.21
CA ASP A 30 -1.64 -4.79 9.56
C ASP A 30 -2.22 -6.19 9.65
N ASN A 31 -1.37 -7.14 9.97
CA ASN A 31 -1.77 -8.54 10.18
C ASN A 31 -2.51 -9.12 8.97
N VAL A 32 -2.09 -8.74 7.78
CA VAL A 32 -2.67 -9.29 6.56
C VAL A 32 -2.03 -10.64 6.29
N ARG A 33 -2.83 -11.70 6.43
CA ARG A 33 -2.31 -13.06 6.31
C ARG A 33 -2.12 -13.50 4.87
N SER A 34 -2.94 -13.01 3.97
CA SER A 34 -2.91 -13.46 2.59
C SER A 34 -1.74 -12.84 1.85
N LEU A 35 -0.81 -13.67 1.43
CA LEU A 35 0.34 -13.19 0.67
C LEU A 35 -0.08 -12.66 -0.69
N HIS A 36 -1.14 -13.21 -1.26
CA HIS A 36 -1.66 -12.69 -2.51
C HIS A 36 -2.22 -11.28 -2.31
N ASN A 37 -2.87 -11.04 -1.18
CA ASN A 37 -3.38 -9.70 -0.91
C ASN A 37 -2.26 -8.70 -0.69
N VAL A 38 -1.18 -9.14 -0.06
CA VAL A 38 -0.02 -8.27 0.09
C VAL A 38 0.50 -7.88 -1.29
N GLY A 39 0.67 -8.85 -2.18
CA GLY A 39 1.13 -8.55 -3.53
C GLY A 39 0.18 -7.64 -4.28
N SER A 40 -1.12 -7.86 -4.13
CA SER A 40 -2.11 -7.02 -4.79
C SER A 40 -2.04 -5.59 -4.27
N ALA A 41 -1.78 -5.42 -2.99
CA ALA A 41 -1.63 -4.08 -2.43
C ALA A 41 -0.41 -3.38 -3.02
N PHE A 42 0.69 -4.11 -3.22
CA PHE A 42 1.86 -3.53 -3.87
C PHE A 42 1.53 -3.09 -5.28
N ARG A 43 0.82 -3.93 -6.01
CA ARG A 43 0.48 -3.58 -7.38
C ARG A 43 -0.43 -2.36 -7.43
N THR A 44 -1.41 -2.30 -6.54
CA THR A 44 -2.30 -1.15 -6.48
C THR A 44 -1.53 0.11 -6.10
N ALA A 45 -0.62 -0.01 -5.13
CA ALA A 45 0.17 1.13 -4.71
C ALA A 45 1.02 1.66 -5.85
N ASP A 46 1.55 0.76 -6.66
CA ASP A 46 2.33 1.16 -7.82
C ASP A 46 1.45 1.89 -8.82
N ALA A 47 0.25 1.37 -9.05
CA ALA A 47 -0.66 1.95 -10.04
C ALA A 47 -1.11 3.35 -9.65
N PHE A 48 -1.20 3.64 -8.35
CA PHE A 48 -1.69 4.93 -7.89
C PHE A 48 -0.60 5.82 -7.31
N ARG A 49 0.65 5.42 -7.49
CA ARG A 49 1.80 6.22 -7.05
C ARG A 49 1.78 6.50 -5.57
N VAL A 50 1.38 5.51 -4.79
CA VAL A 50 1.42 5.62 -3.35
C VAL A 50 2.87 5.78 -2.91
N GLU A 51 3.09 6.63 -1.91
CA GLU A 51 4.44 6.95 -1.47
C GLU A 51 5.14 5.73 -0.92
N LYS A 52 4.47 4.94 -0.09
CA LYS A 52 5.14 3.85 0.61
C LYS A 52 4.12 2.89 1.19
N ILE A 53 4.56 1.65 1.35
CA ILE A 53 3.77 0.62 2.03
C ILE A 53 4.48 0.26 3.32
N PHE A 54 3.73 0.18 4.40
CA PHE A 54 4.23 -0.32 5.67
C PHE A 54 3.58 -1.65 5.96
N LEU A 55 4.39 -2.60 6.38
CA LEU A 55 3.93 -3.95 6.70
C LEU A 55 4.14 -4.16 8.18
N THR A 56 3.08 -4.54 8.90
CA THR A 56 3.19 -4.67 10.35
C THR A 56 2.59 -5.99 10.80
N GLY A 57 3.02 -6.41 12.00
CA GLY A 57 2.51 -7.61 12.61
C GLY A 57 2.91 -8.85 11.83
N ILE A 58 1.95 -9.72 11.56
CA ILE A 58 2.22 -10.98 10.86
C ILE A 58 2.21 -10.84 9.34
N THR A 59 2.05 -9.62 8.83
CA THR A 59 2.03 -9.42 7.39
C THR A 59 3.34 -9.88 6.78
N GLY A 60 3.26 -10.67 5.71
CA GLY A 60 4.44 -11.16 5.04
C GLY A 60 5.19 -10.04 4.33
N THR A 61 6.49 -10.25 4.12
CA THR A 61 7.33 -9.24 3.51
C THR A 61 8.00 -9.77 2.25
N PRO A 62 8.25 -8.91 1.27
CA PRO A 62 9.03 -9.33 0.10
C PRO A 62 10.48 -9.63 0.52
N PRO A 63 11.19 -10.43 -0.25
CA PRO A 63 10.68 -11.15 -1.41
C PRO A 63 9.98 -12.42 -0.96
N HIS A 64 8.90 -12.75 -1.57
CA HIS A 64 8.19 -13.97 -1.30
C HIS A 64 7.47 -14.37 -2.58
N ARG A 65 7.59 -15.64 -2.92
CA ARG A 65 7.07 -16.15 -4.18
C ARG A 65 5.57 -15.83 -4.36
N GLU A 66 4.78 -16.04 -3.29
CA GLU A 66 3.35 -15.80 -3.39
C GLU A 66 3.02 -14.33 -3.50
N ILE A 67 3.82 -13.48 -2.89
CA ILE A 67 3.63 -12.06 -3.02
C ILE A 67 3.95 -11.62 -4.44
N GLN A 68 5.03 -12.15 -5.00
CA GLN A 68 5.46 -11.75 -6.34
C GLN A 68 4.44 -12.11 -7.40
N LYS A 69 3.65 -13.16 -7.18
CA LYS A 69 2.66 -13.58 -8.16
C LYS A 69 1.63 -12.50 -8.45
N THR A 70 1.26 -11.73 -7.46
CA THR A 70 0.26 -10.68 -7.64
C THR A 70 0.86 -9.30 -7.68
N ALA A 71 2.07 -9.12 -7.15
CA ALA A 71 2.72 -7.82 -7.17
C ALA A 71 3.25 -7.46 -8.55
N LEU A 72 3.65 -8.45 -9.34
CA LEU A 72 4.08 -8.25 -10.73
C LEU A 72 5.16 -7.18 -10.84
N GLY A 73 6.18 -7.28 -10.00
CA GLY A 73 7.30 -6.35 -10.04
C GLY A 73 7.15 -5.13 -9.17
N ALA A 74 5.97 -4.90 -8.61
CA ALA A 74 5.75 -3.68 -7.83
C ALA A 74 6.54 -3.65 -6.54
N THR A 75 7.00 -4.79 -6.03
CA THR A 75 7.80 -4.79 -4.81
C THR A 75 9.16 -4.12 -5.02
N GLU A 76 9.56 -3.93 -6.27
CA GLU A 76 10.81 -3.23 -6.56
C GLU A 76 10.59 -1.77 -6.90
N SER A 77 9.35 -1.40 -7.26
CA SER A 77 9.04 -0.01 -7.59
C SER A 77 8.55 0.77 -6.38
N VAL A 78 7.78 0.12 -5.51
CA VAL A 78 7.15 0.79 -4.38
C VAL A 78 8.02 0.59 -3.15
N ALA A 79 8.38 1.68 -2.50
CA ALA A 79 9.15 1.61 -1.26
C ALA A 79 8.29 0.96 -0.17
N TRP A 80 8.92 0.16 0.67
CA TRP A 80 8.20 -0.47 1.77
C TRP A 80 9.12 -0.63 2.96
N GLN A 81 8.48 -0.81 4.12
CA GLN A 81 9.23 -0.99 5.35
C GLN A 81 8.38 -1.81 6.30
N TYR A 82 9.03 -2.64 7.11
CA TYR A 82 8.33 -3.46 8.09
C TYR A 82 8.51 -2.87 9.48
N PHE A 83 7.44 -2.82 10.25
CA PHE A 83 7.48 -2.51 11.68
C PHE A 83 6.71 -3.57 12.42
N GLU A 84 7.23 -4.01 13.54
CA GLU A 84 6.52 -4.99 14.33
C GLU A 84 5.22 -4.41 14.89
N SER A 85 5.26 -3.16 15.32
CA SER A 85 4.11 -2.50 15.92
C SER A 85 3.45 -1.53 14.94
N PRO A 86 2.16 -1.73 14.65
CA PRO A 86 1.47 -0.78 13.78
C PRO A 86 1.35 0.61 14.40
N ALA A 87 1.26 0.66 15.74
CA ALA A 87 1.13 1.95 16.41
C ALA A 87 2.36 2.82 16.17
N VAL A 88 3.54 2.20 16.18
CA VAL A 88 4.78 2.93 15.95
C VAL A 88 4.80 3.47 14.52
N ALA A 89 4.40 2.63 13.57
CA ALA A 89 4.38 3.06 12.18
C ALA A 89 3.41 4.20 11.96
N VAL A 90 2.22 4.10 12.55
CA VAL A 90 1.20 5.13 12.37
C VAL A 90 1.68 6.44 12.96
N GLN A 91 2.27 6.40 14.16
CA GLN A 91 2.73 7.63 14.79
C GLN A 91 3.82 8.30 13.95
N LYS A 92 4.74 7.51 13.44
CA LYS A 92 5.80 8.04 12.60
C LYS A 92 5.23 8.74 11.38
N LEU A 93 4.27 8.13 10.73
CA LEU A 93 3.69 8.68 9.52
C LEU A 93 2.87 9.92 9.79
N LYS A 94 2.15 9.93 10.90
CA LYS A 94 1.38 11.12 11.27
C LYS A 94 2.32 12.29 11.52
N ASP A 95 3.42 12.03 12.20
CA ASP A 95 4.39 13.08 12.50
C ASP A 95 4.98 13.65 11.22
N GLU A 96 5.03 12.85 10.18
CA GLU A 96 5.59 13.30 8.90
C GLU A 96 4.52 13.87 7.96
N GLY A 97 3.28 13.93 8.41
CA GLY A 97 2.25 14.59 7.63
C GLY A 97 1.58 13.73 6.58
N TYR A 98 1.77 12.41 6.63
CA TYR A 98 1.15 11.54 5.64
C TYR A 98 -0.30 11.24 5.94
N THR A 99 -1.06 11.04 4.89
CA THR A 99 -2.37 10.42 5.00
C THR A 99 -2.17 8.92 4.99
N ILE A 100 -2.78 8.22 5.93
CA ILE A 100 -2.56 6.79 6.10
C ILE A 100 -3.84 6.04 5.80
N VAL A 101 -3.73 5.02 4.95
CA VAL A 101 -4.83 4.09 4.69
C VAL A 101 -4.45 2.77 5.32
N ILE A 102 -5.23 2.34 6.31
CA ILE A 102 -4.92 1.12 7.05
C ILE A 102 -5.78 -0.01 6.53
N ILE A 103 -5.15 -1.13 6.21
CA ILE A 103 -5.84 -2.33 5.76
C ILE A 103 -5.56 -3.42 6.78
N GLU A 104 -6.63 -3.96 7.36
CA GLU A 104 -6.53 -5.01 8.34
C GLU A 104 -7.27 -6.23 7.87
N GLN A 105 -6.79 -7.38 8.27
CA GLN A 105 -7.50 -8.62 8.04
C GLN A 105 -8.39 -8.89 9.23
N THR A 106 -9.69 -8.96 8.99
CA THR A 106 -10.64 -9.22 10.07
C THR A 106 -11.55 -10.36 9.65
N THR A 107 -12.18 -10.98 10.64
CA THR A 107 -13.13 -12.05 10.36
C THR A 107 -14.35 -11.54 9.60
N ASN A 108 -14.68 -10.29 9.78
CA ASN A 108 -15.85 -9.72 9.12
C ASN A 108 -15.52 -9.17 7.75
N SER A 109 -14.25 -9.09 7.42
CA SER A 109 -13.82 -8.63 6.12
C SER A 109 -14.43 -7.29 5.75
N LEU A 110 -14.46 -6.38 6.67
CA LEU A 110 -15.02 -5.08 6.40
C LEU A 110 -14.17 -4.32 5.42
N PRO A 111 -14.80 -3.64 4.50
CA PRO A 111 -14.04 -2.90 3.52
C PRO A 111 -13.45 -1.62 4.09
N LEU A 112 -12.87 -0.83 3.21
CA LEU A 112 -12.10 0.33 3.62
C LEU A 112 -12.91 1.58 3.84
N GLN A 113 -14.20 1.48 3.87
CA GLN A 113 -15.05 2.66 3.93
C GLN A 113 -14.88 3.44 5.22
N THR A 114 -14.18 2.92 6.18
CA THR A 114 -14.05 3.59 7.46
C THR A 114 -13.02 4.69 7.45
N PHE A 115 -12.38 4.93 6.35
CA PHE A 115 -11.32 5.93 6.32
C PHE A 115 -11.86 7.28 5.97
N HIS A 116 -11.58 8.23 6.79
CA HIS A 116 -12.03 9.59 6.58
C HIS A 116 -11.00 10.55 7.13
#